data_4324268c1118a1fd44301575fd7b41e1
#
_entry.id   4324268c1118a1fd44301575fd7b41e1
#
_cell.length_a   1.000
_cell.length_b   1.000
_cell.length_c   1.000
_cell.angle_alpha   90.00
_cell.angle_beta   90.00
_cell.angle_gamma   90.00
#
_symmetry.space_group_name_H-M   'P 1'
#
loop_
_entity.id
_entity.type
_entity.pdbx_description
1 polymer ?
#
loop_
_entity_poly.entity_id
_entity_poly.type
_entity_poly.pdbx_seq_one_letter_code
_entity_poly.pdbx_strand_id
1 'polypeptide(L)'
;MTVLVQGSQTYPMTQTWTEITLEVDKDEAEAWADALLEAGALSVQAEDADADSPDEQPLFGEPVPAGLPGTGDGYLPQTFGWKRTRLAVLFDGSEAQSASVPNPAAATDTPETASTTAAAPASIVALPGHIQAVLDEAATALQKPLPAVLAIRRVDDQDWVRITQAQFDPIPVGQRLLILPSWHAAEAQPGHREALIIDPGLAFGTGSHPTTRMCLEWLDEHDVTGLRVIDYGCGSGILAIAAARLGATEVIGIDIDPQAVLSTTENARINRVQVTALDGNAALPAPAQLVVANILSTPLKLLAPILSSLVAPGGRLVLSGVLERQIDEVAQHYDPALQVHAWRTRDGWACLTGGRPV
;
A
#
# COMPACT_ATOMS: atom_id res chain seq x y z
N MET A 1 -26.88 11.92 46.90
CA MET A 1 -26.75 12.69 45.64
C MET A 1 -26.42 11.67 44.56
N THR A 2 -27.47 11.21 43.86
CA THR A 2 -27.43 10.07 42.94
C THR A 2 -27.11 10.62 41.55
N VAL A 3 -25.99 10.20 40.97
CA VAL A 3 -25.67 10.50 39.56
C VAL A 3 -26.21 9.36 38.73
N LEU A 4 -27.27 9.64 37.98
CA LEU A 4 -27.78 8.78 36.91
C LEU A 4 -26.82 8.87 35.71
N VAL A 5 -26.17 7.77 35.33
CA VAL A 5 -25.54 7.60 34.05
C VAL A 5 -26.59 7.07 33.09
N GLN A 6 -27.13 7.95 32.26
CA GLN A 6 -27.92 7.59 31.08
C GLN A 6 -26.96 7.39 29.90
N GLY A 7 -27.21 6.34 29.08
CA GLY A 7 -26.71 6.23 27.75
C GLY A 7 -26.01 4.90 27.42
N SER A 8 -26.80 3.80 27.46
CA SER A 8 -26.42 2.63 26.64
C SER A 8 -26.59 3.01 25.15
N GLN A 9 -25.51 3.41 24.51
CA GLN A 9 -25.47 3.42 23.06
C GLN A 9 -25.50 1.95 22.60
N THR A 10 -26.63 1.55 22.06
CA THR A 10 -26.74 0.34 21.24
C THR A 10 -25.91 0.59 19.99
N TYR A 11 -24.76 -0.07 19.89
CA TYR A 11 -24.01 -0.14 18.63
C TYR A 11 -24.91 -0.82 17.58
N PRO A 12 -24.98 -0.28 16.36
CA PRO A 12 -25.75 -0.90 15.29
C PRO A 12 -25.23 -2.32 15.03
N MET A 13 -26.17 -3.20 14.66
CA MET A 13 -25.92 -4.60 14.29
C MET A 13 -24.70 -4.69 13.35
N THR A 14 -23.81 -5.61 13.64
CA THR A 14 -22.64 -5.95 12.81
C THR A 14 -23.09 -6.10 11.35
N GLN A 15 -22.62 -5.19 10.51
CA GLN A 15 -22.86 -5.25 9.08
C GLN A 15 -22.09 -6.46 8.56
N THR A 16 -22.72 -7.33 7.81
CA THR A 16 -22.10 -8.49 7.20
C THR A 16 -22.06 -8.29 5.70
N TRP A 17 -21.01 -8.75 5.06
CA TRP A 17 -20.88 -8.72 3.60
C TRP A 17 -20.69 -10.13 3.06
N THR A 18 -20.99 -10.29 1.79
CA THR A 18 -20.69 -11.53 1.07
C THR A 18 -19.70 -11.20 -0.03
N GLU A 19 -18.56 -11.86 -0.02
CA GLU A 19 -17.57 -11.79 -1.09
C GLU A 19 -17.70 -13.03 -1.99
N ILE A 20 -17.72 -12.81 -3.28
CA ILE A 20 -17.61 -13.88 -4.27
C ILE A 20 -16.35 -13.69 -5.10
N THR A 21 -15.71 -14.80 -5.46
CA THR A 21 -14.55 -14.81 -6.33
C THR A 21 -14.96 -15.35 -7.70
N LEU A 22 -14.73 -14.53 -8.73
CA LEU A 22 -14.94 -14.91 -10.14
C LEU A 22 -13.59 -15.05 -10.84
N GLU A 23 -13.51 -15.89 -11.86
CA GLU A 23 -12.33 -15.96 -12.74
C GLU A 23 -12.70 -15.47 -14.14
N VAL A 24 -11.91 -14.52 -14.66
CA VAL A 24 -12.10 -13.90 -15.97
C VAL A 24 -10.78 -13.80 -16.72
N ASP A 25 -10.85 -13.72 -18.03
CA ASP A 25 -9.70 -13.45 -18.87
C ASP A 25 -9.27 -11.97 -18.75
N LYS A 26 -7.98 -11.70 -18.97
CA LYS A 26 -7.37 -10.36 -18.88
C LYS A 26 -8.18 -9.29 -19.61
N ASP A 27 -8.55 -9.57 -20.85
CA ASP A 27 -9.22 -8.60 -21.74
C ASP A 27 -10.68 -8.32 -21.32
N GLU A 28 -11.20 -9.08 -20.37
CA GLU A 28 -12.57 -8.98 -19.88
C GLU A 28 -12.65 -8.40 -18.45
N ALA A 29 -11.55 -8.36 -17.73
CA ALA A 29 -11.53 -8.03 -16.29
C ALA A 29 -12.10 -6.63 -16.01
N GLU A 30 -11.71 -5.62 -16.79
CA GLU A 30 -12.20 -4.24 -16.63
C GLU A 30 -13.70 -4.14 -16.93
N ALA A 31 -14.14 -4.74 -18.04
CA ALA A 31 -15.54 -4.72 -18.44
C ALA A 31 -16.45 -5.42 -17.40
N TRP A 32 -15.98 -6.55 -16.85
CA TRP A 32 -16.71 -7.25 -15.78
C TRP A 32 -16.73 -6.43 -14.48
N ALA A 33 -15.61 -5.81 -14.11
CA ALA A 33 -15.55 -4.97 -12.91
C ALA A 33 -16.52 -3.80 -12.99
N ASP A 34 -16.53 -3.08 -14.09
CA ASP A 34 -17.44 -1.95 -14.32
C ASP A 34 -18.91 -2.39 -14.32
N ALA A 35 -19.25 -3.45 -15.05
CA ALA A 35 -20.62 -3.94 -15.13
C ALA A 35 -21.14 -4.44 -13.76
N LEU A 36 -20.29 -5.07 -12.94
CA LEU A 36 -20.65 -5.52 -11.59
C LEU A 36 -20.88 -4.35 -10.64
N LEU A 37 -20.05 -3.31 -10.72
CA LEU A 37 -20.23 -2.08 -9.92
C LEU A 37 -21.53 -1.34 -10.34
N GLU A 38 -21.80 -1.22 -11.65
CA GLU A 38 -23.03 -0.60 -12.15
C GLU A 38 -24.28 -1.39 -11.74
N ALA A 39 -24.20 -2.72 -11.70
CA ALA A 39 -25.29 -3.59 -11.30
C ALA A 39 -25.52 -3.63 -9.77
N GLY A 40 -24.64 -3.03 -8.95
CA GLY A 40 -24.84 -2.88 -7.52
C GLY A 40 -23.86 -3.63 -6.61
N ALA A 41 -22.74 -4.13 -7.11
CA ALA A 41 -21.65 -4.58 -6.28
C ALA A 41 -21.04 -3.41 -5.48
N LEU A 42 -20.64 -3.64 -4.23
CA LEU A 42 -20.05 -2.60 -3.37
C LEU A 42 -18.59 -2.30 -3.73
N SER A 43 -17.85 -3.33 -4.08
CA SER A 43 -16.46 -3.19 -4.57
C SER A 43 -16.10 -4.39 -5.44
N VAL A 44 -15.15 -4.16 -6.34
CA VAL A 44 -14.53 -5.20 -7.16
C VAL A 44 -13.03 -5.01 -7.10
N GLN A 45 -12.31 -6.05 -6.68
CA GLN A 45 -10.84 -6.08 -6.66
C GLN A 45 -10.35 -7.12 -7.66
N ALA A 46 -9.33 -6.76 -8.43
CA ALA A 46 -8.68 -7.68 -9.37
C ALA A 46 -7.37 -8.19 -8.76
N GLU A 47 -7.18 -9.51 -8.80
CA GLU A 47 -6.00 -10.20 -8.30
C GLU A 47 -5.45 -11.14 -9.36
N ASP A 48 -4.15 -11.44 -9.29
CA ASP A 48 -3.55 -12.47 -10.14
C ASP A 48 -4.13 -13.85 -9.77
N ALA A 49 -4.72 -14.54 -10.74
CA ALA A 49 -5.20 -15.90 -10.52
C ALA A 49 -4.05 -16.89 -10.32
N ASP A 50 -2.85 -16.53 -10.79
CA ASP A 50 -1.64 -17.33 -10.72
C ASP A 50 -0.68 -16.83 -9.62
N ALA A 51 -1.12 -15.92 -8.72
CA ALA A 51 -0.35 -15.48 -7.55
C ALA A 51 0.17 -16.70 -6.74
N ASP A 52 1.40 -16.60 -6.26
CA ASP A 52 2.12 -17.67 -5.55
C ASP A 52 2.44 -18.91 -6.41
N SER A 53 2.29 -18.84 -7.73
CA SER A 53 2.64 -19.90 -8.67
C SER A 53 3.86 -19.51 -9.52
N PRO A 54 4.52 -20.48 -10.22
CA PRO A 54 5.60 -20.19 -11.16
C PRO A 54 5.16 -19.32 -12.35
N ASP A 55 3.86 -19.17 -12.59
CA ASP A 55 3.27 -18.40 -13.69
C ASP A 55 2.84 -17.00 -13.26
N GLU A 56 3.13 -16.59 -12.01
CA GLU A 56 2.86 -15.26 -11.48
C GLU A 56 3.50 -14.16 -12.35
N GLN A 57 2.70 -13.17 -12.73
CA GLN A 57 3.14 -12.04 -13.54
C GLN A 57 3.01 -10.73 -12.76
N PRO A 58 4.11 -10.10 -12.32
CA PRO A 58 4.03 -8.79 -11.66
C PRO A 58 3.53 -7.73 -12.63
N LEU A 59 2.43 -7.04 -12.29
CA LEU A 59 1.85 -5.94 -13.10
C LEU A 59 2.61 -4.62 -13.01
N PHE A 60 3.58 -4.50 -12.13
CA PHE A 60 4.32 -3.27 -11.92
C PHE A 60 5.54 -3.22 -12.85
N GLY A 61 5.31 -2.84 -14.11
CA GLY A 61 6.34 -2.38 -15.03
C GLY A 61 6.31 -0.86 -15.12
N GLU A 62 7.46 -0.19 -14.91
CA GLU A 62 7.57 1.22 -15.31
C GLU A 62 7.31 1.36 -16.82
N PRO A 63 6.72 2.49 -17.29
CA PRO A 63 6.58 2.74 -18.73
C PRO A 63 7.94 2.64 -19.42
N VAL A 64 8.05 1.79 -20.41
CA VAL A 64 9.28 1.63 -21.20
C VAL A 64 9.44 2.87 -22.08
N PRO A 65 10.59 3.59 -22.05
CA PRO A 65 10.80 4.73 -22.92
C PRO A 65 10.65 4.34 -24.40
N ALA A 66 9.93 5.16 -25.16
CA ALA A 66 9.78 4.97 -26.60
C ALA A 66 11.16 4.98 -27.28
N GLY A 67 11.47 3.93 -28.05
CA GLY A 67 12.67 3.87 -28.87
C GLY A 67 13.62 2.70 -28.62
N LEU A 68 13.32 1.75 -27.74
CA LEU A 68 14.09 0.51 -27.65
C LEU A 68 13.68 -0.49 -28.74
N PRO A 69 14.65 -1.23 -29.36
CA PRO A 69 14.34 -2.23 -30.38
C PRO A 69 13.39 -3.31 -29.81
N GLY A 70 12.19 -3.44 -30.38
CA GLY A 70 11.18 -4.39 -29.97
C GLY A 70 9.94 -3.77 -29.30
N THR A 71 9.94 -2.47 -29.00
CA THR A 71 8.79 -1.75 -28.49
C THR A 71 8.16 -0.93 -29.65
N GLY A 72 7.09 -1.45 -30.24
CA GLY A 72 6.22 -0.62 -31.09
C GLY A 72 5.69 0.56 -30.28
N ASP A 73 5.51 1.69 -30.97
CA ASP A 73 5.01 2.97 -30.48
C ASP A 73 4.56 3.03 -29.00
N GLY A 74 5.53 3.22 -28.13
CA GLY A 74 5.57 3.79 -26.78
C GLY A 74 4.39 3.74 -25.83
N TYR A 75 3.33 3.03 -26.10
CA TYR A 75 2.19 2.81 -25.25
C TYR A 75 1.94 1.30 -25.17
N LEU A 76 2.40 0.67 -24.11
CA LEU A 76 1.74 -0.57 -23.72
C LEU A 76 0.31 -0.17 -23.33
N PRO A 77 -0.73 -0.75 -23.97
CA PRO A 77 -2.07 -0.53 -23.50
C PRO A 77 -2.08 -0.93 -22.02
N GLN A 78 -2.55 -0.03 -21.17
CA GLN A 78 -2.87 -0.34 -19.77
C GLN A 78 -4.08 -1.27 -19.79
N THR A 79 -3.87 -2.52 -20.15
CA THR A 79 -4.88 -3.55 -19.99
C THR A 79 -4.84 -3.93 -18.52
N PHE A 80 -5.89 -3.54 -17.82
CA PHE A 80 -6.16 -3.93 -16.44
C PHE A 80 -6.24 -5.47 -16.38
N GLY A 81 -5.48 -6.09 -15.48
CA GLY A 81 -5.58 -7.52 -15.19
C GLY A 81 -4.42 -8.39 -15.70
N TRP A 82 -4.32 -9.52 -15.06
CA TRP A 82 -3.39 -10.62 -15.37
C TRP A 82 -4.00 -11.53 -16.44
N LYS A 83 -3.19 -12.39 -17.07
CA LYS A 83 -3.64 -13.32 -18.12
C LYS A 83 -4.88 -14.11 -17.70
N ARG A 84 -4.91 -14.52 -16.43
CA ARG A 84 -6.08 -15.01 -15.69
C ARG A 84 -6.26 -14.11 -14.49
N THR A 85 -7.42 -13.47 -14.38
CA THR A 85 -7.70 -12.50 -13.31
C THR A 85 -8.80 -13.06 -12.41
N ARG A 86 -8.57 -13.01 -11.10
CA ARG A 86 -9.62 -13.22 -10.11
C ARG A 86 -10.24 -11.87 -9.77
N LEU A 87 -11.57 -11.82 -9.83
CA LEU A 87 -12.33 -10.67 -9.33
C LEU A 87 -12.94 -11.05 -7.99
N ALA A 88 -12.49 -10.41 -6.92
CA ALA A 88 -13.12 -10.48 -5.61
C ALA A 88 -14.21 -9.39 -5.55
N VAL A 89 -15.47 -9.79 -5.52
CA VAL A 89 -16.63 -8.92 -5.60
C VAL A 89 -17.37 -8.92 -4.28
N LEU A 90 -17.55 -7.74 -3.67
CA LEU A 90 -18.18 -7.56 -2.37
C LEU A 90 -19.63 -7.11 -2.51
N PHE A 91 -20.52 -7.73 -1.77
CA PHE A 91 -21.95 -7.43 -1.71
C PHE A 91 -22.43 -7.17 -0.29
N ASP A 92 -23.54 -6.42 -0.14
CA ASP A 92 -24.21 -6.27 1.16
C ASP A 92 -24.80 -7.63 1.59
N GLY A 93 -24.48 -8.03 2.82
CA GLY A 93 -24.91 -9.31 3.40
C GLY A 93 -26.23 -9.27 4.15
N SER A 94 -26.96 -8.14 4.14
CA SER A 94 -28.14 -7.90 4.98
C SER A 94 -29.34 -8.83 4.77
N GLU A 95 -29.39 -9.60 3.67
CA GLU A 95 -30.52 -10.52 3.38
C GLU A 95 -30.26 -12.01 3.66
N ALA A 96 -29.11 -12.38 4.25
CA ALA A 96 -28.72 -13.79 4.43
C ALA A 96 -29.28 -14.47 5.70
N GLN A 97 -30.45 -14.07 6.23
CA GLN A 97 -31.02 -14.64 7.46
C GLN A 97 -31.83 -15.93 7.26
N SER A 98 -31.84 -16.59 6.11
CA SER A 98 -32.69 -17.79 5.90
C SER A 98 -31.99 -19.07 5.42
N ALA A 99 -30.66 -19.17 5.46
CA ALA A 99 -29.99 -20.46 5.20
C ALA A 99 -28.88 -20.72 6.20
N SER A 100 -29.14 -21.57 7.20
CA SER A 100 -28.14 -22.09 8.11
C SER A 100 -27.16 -23.00 7.36
N VAL A 101 -25.94 -22.53 7.10
CA VAL A 101 -24.83 -23.32 6.62
C VAL A 101 -24.20 -24.03 7.82
N PRO A 102 -23.99 -25.37 7.82
CA PRO A 102 -23.31 -26.06 8.92
C PRO A 102 -21.84 -25.65 8.98
N ASN A 103 -21.40 -25.23 10.16
CA ASN A 103 -20.00 -24.90 10.47
C ASN A 103 -19.09 -26.14 10.32
N PRO A 104 -18.05 -26.15 9.48
CA PRO A 104 -17.14 -27.29 9.33
C PRO A 104 -16.10 -27.44 10.46
N ALA A 105 -16.17 -26.68 11.54
CA ALA A 105 -15.17 -26.69 12.62
C ALA A 105 -15.48 -27.65 13.79
N ALA A 106 -16.14 -28.78 13.53
CA ALA A 106 -16.32 -29.82 14.54
C ALA A 106 -16.04 -31.21 13.95
N ALA A 107 -14.79 -31.50 13.62
CA ALA A 107 -14.33 -32.86 13.39
C ALA A 107 -12.95 -33.03 14.02
N THR A 108 -12.94 -33.84 15.08
CA THR A 108 -11.82 -34.32 15.87
C THR A 108 -10.82 -35.11 15.04
N ASP A 109 -9.55 -35.00 15.41
CA ASP A 109 -8.38 -35.74 14.98
C ASP A 109 -8.61 -37.28 14.84
N THR A 110 -8.26 -37.80 13.68
CA THR A 110 -7.61 -39.13 13.55
C THR A 110 -6.88 -39.21 12.20
N PRO A 111 -5.65 -39.74 12.13
CA PRO A 111 -4.87 -39.79 10.90
C PRO A 111 -5.11 -41.11 10.17
N GLU A 112 -5.52 -41.07 8.91
CA GLU A 112 -5.36 -42.27 8.03
C GLU A 112 -5.16 -41.92 6.56
N THR A 113 -4.02 -42.38 6.09
CA THR A 113 -3.59 -42.88 4.77
C THR A 113 -4.11 -42.21 3.48
N ALA A 114 -3.13 -41.76 2.70
CA ALA A 114 -3.21 -41.35 1.30
C ALA A 114 -3.92 -42.39 0.39
N SER A 115 -4.89 -41.88 -0.40
CA SER A 115 -5.26 -42.52 -1.67
C SER A 115 -5.74 -41.44 -2.65
N THR A 116 -5.03 -41.38 -3.76
CA THR A 116 -5.31 -40.58 -4.96
C THR A 116 -6.66 -40.98 -5.54
N THR A 117 -7.62 -40.04 -5.61
CA THR A 117 -8.79 -40.19 -6.48
C THR A 117 -9.29 -38.84 -6.98
N ALA A 118 -9.61 -38.81 -8.27
CA ALA A 118 -9.98 -37.69 -9.11
C ALA A 118 -10.98 -36.68 -8.51
N ALA A 119 -10.78 -35.42 -8.88
CA ALA A 119 -11.64 -34.30 -8.56
C ALA A 119 -13.11 -34.56 -8.94
N ALA A 120 -13.99 -34.50 -7.93
CA ALA A 120 -15.44 -34.48 -8.13
C ALA A 120 -15.88 -33.07 -8.59
N PRO A 121 -16.95 -32.92 -9.42
CA PRO A 121 -17.42 -31.64 -9.88
C PRO A 121 -17.92 -30.80 -8.70
N ALA A 122 -17.58 -29.48 -8.72
CA ALA A 122 -17.95 -28.50 -7.72
C ALA A 122 -19.48 -28.55 -7.47
N SER A 123 -19.86 -28.75 -6.21
CA SER A 123 -21.24 -28.60 -5.75
C SER A 123 -21.69 -27.18 -6.02
N ILE A 124 -22.82 -27.00 -6.72
CA ILE A 124 -23.44 -25.71 -6.97
C ILE A 124 -23.88 -25.15 -5.61
N VAL A 125 -23.10 -24.24 -5.06
CA VAL A 125 -23.49 -23.47 -3.88
C VAL A 125 -24.52 -22.44 -4.35
N ALA A 126 -25.75 -22.51 -3.83
CA ALA A 126 -26.80 -21.55 -4.18
C ALA A 126 -26.41 -20.14 -3.70
N LEU A 127 -26.28 -19.21 -4.64
CA LEU A 127 -26.02 -17.79 -4.34
C LEU A 127 -27.27 -17.14 -3.71
N PRO A 128 -27.11 -16.17 -2.78
CA PRO A 128 -28.22 -15.31 -2.36
C PRO A 128 -28.88 -14.63 -3.57
N GLY A 129 -30.21 -14.52 -3.54
CA GLY A 129 -30.98 -14.08 -4.71
C GLY A 129 -30.61 -12.69 -5.24
N HIS A 130 -30.26 -11.75 -4.35
CA HIS A 130 -29.81 -10.40 -4.73
C HIS A 130 -28.45 -10.44 -5.44
N ILE A 131 -27.53 -11.27 -4.99
CA ILE A 131 -26.20 -11.45 -5.62
C ILE A 131 -26.36 -12.07 -7.00
N GLN A 132 -27.20 -13.10 -7.11
CA GLN A 132 -27.49 -13.73 -8.40
C GLN A 132 -28.09 -12.70 -9.39
N ALA A 133 -28.97 -11.83 -8.92
CA ALA A 133 -29.57 -10.78 -9.77
C ALA A 133 -28.53 -9.80 -10.31
N VAL A 134 -27.59 -9.34 -9.47
CA VAL A 134 -26.48 -8.46 -9.89
C VAL A 134 -25.59 -9.14 -10.93
N LEU A 135 -25.26 -10.41 -10.71
CA LEU A 135 -24.44 -11.18 -11.64
C LEU A 135 -25.13 -11.38 -12.99
N ASP A 136 -26.44 -11.67 -12.99
CA ASP A 136 -27.23 -11.85 -14.20
C ASP A 136 -27.41 -10.53 -14.96
N GLU A 137 -27.54 -9.41 -14.25
CA GLU A 137 -27.61 -8.06 -14.85
C GLU A 137 -26.29 -7.70 -15.53
N ALA A 138 -25.15 -7.87 -14.85
CA ALA A 138 -23.83 -7.64 -15.43
C ALA A 138 -23.56 -8.53 -16.65
N ALA A 139 -23.91 -9.83 -16.59
CA ALA A 139 -23.79 -10.76 -17.69
C ALA A 139 -24.66 -10.34 -18.90
N THR A 140 -25.86 -9.84 -18.62
CA THR A 140 -26.78 -9.33 -19.66
C THR A 140 -26.25 -8.06 -20.33
N ALA A 141 -25.73 -7.11 -19.52
CA ALA A 141 -25.13 -5.87 -20.02
C ALA A 141 -23.97 -6.13 -20.96
N LEU A 142 -23.13 -7.10 -20.61
CA LEU A 142 -21.95 -7.49 -21.40
C LEU A 142 -22.27 -8.45 -22.54
N GLN A 143 -23.49 -9.02 -22.59
CA GLN A 143 -23.89 -10.08 -23.52
C GLN A 143 -22.95 -11.30 -23.47
N LYS A 144 -22.49 -11.64 -22.28
CA LYS A 144 -21.55 -12.74 -22.04
C LYS A 144 -22.10 -13.74 -21.02
N PRO A 145 -21.66 -15.01 -21.09
CA PRO A 145 -22.00 -15.98 -20.06
C PRO A 145 -21.36 -15.56 -18.73
N LEU A 146 -22.05 -15.87 -17.62
CA LEU A 146 -21.53 -15.60 -16.30
C LEU A 146 -20.19 -16.36 -16.06
N PRO A 147 -19.14 -15.70 -15.56
CA PRO A 147 -17.90 -16.35 -15.19
C PRO A 147 -18.08 -17.40 -14.10
N ALA A 148 -17.14 -18.33 -14.02
CA ALA A 148 -17.16 -19.35 -12.98
C ALA A 148 -17.01 -18.72 -11.59
N VAL A 149 -17.96 -19.00 -10.69
CA VAL A 149 -17.83 -18.64 -9.26
C VAL A 149 -16.92 -19.65 -8.60
N LEU A 150 -15.73 -19.23 -8.18
CA LEU A 150 -14.72 -20.07 -7.56
C LEU A 150 -14.94 -20.24 -6.05
N ALA A 151 -15.37 -19.16 -5.38
CA ALA A 151 -15.58 -19.16 -3.95
C ALA A 151 -16.69 -18.16 -3.56
N ILE A 152 -17.31 -18.44 -2.41
CA ILE A 152 -18.24 -17.56 -1.71
C ILE A 152 -17.80 -17.51 -0.27
N ARG A 153 -17.58 -16.29 0.24
CA ARG A 153 -17.12 -16.08 1.62
C ARG A 153 -18.02 -15.04 2.29
N ARG A 154 -18.47 -15.34 3.50
CA ARG A 154 -19.09 -14.33 4.35
C ARG A 154 -17.99 -13.52 5.02
N VAL A 155 -18.09 -12.20 4.97
CA VAL A 155 -17.15 -11.26 5.59
C VAL A 155 -17.90 -10.53 6.69
N ASP A 156 -17.54 -10.75 7.94
CA ASP A 156 -18.06 -10.02 9.08
C ASP A 156 -17.14 -8.84 9.39
N ASP A 157 -17.73 -7.69 9.74
CA ASP A 157 -17.01 -6.42 9.97
C ASP A 157 -15.84 -6.57 10.98
N GLN A 158 -16.06 -7.38 12.01
CA GLN A 158 -15.02 -7.64 13.02
C GLN A 158 -13.87 -8.54 12.51
N ASP A 159 -14.14 -9.43 11.57
CA ASP A 159 -13.14 -10.34 11.05
C ASP A 159 -12.21 -9.62 10.06
N TRP A 160 -12.72 -8.71 9.25
CA TRP A 160 -11.90 -7.90 8.34
C TRP A 160 -10.93 -7.02 9.12
N VAL A 161 -11.40 -6.30 10.13
CA VAL A 161 -10.54 -5.48 11.00
C VAL A 161 -9.49 -6.35 11.71
N ARG A 162 -9.88 -7.51 12.24
CA ARG A 162 -8.93 -8.44 12.91
C ARG A 162 -7.94 -9.07 11.94
N ILE A 163 -8.36 -9.48 10.75
CA ILE A 163 -7.47 -10.05 9.72
C ILE A 163 -6.47 -8.99 9.28
N THR A 164 -6.93 -7.77 9.00
CA THR A 164 -6.05 -6.65 8.65
C THR A 164 -5.09 -6.34 9.80
N GLN A 165 -5.58 -6.29 11.03
CA GLN A 165 -4.74 -6.04 12.20
C GLN A 165 -3.70 -7.15 12.45
N ALA A 166 -4.08 -8.41 12.22
CA ALA A 166 -3.16 -9.55 12.40
C ALA A 166 -2.05 -9.63 11.33
N GLN A 167 -2.21 -8.96 10.19
CA GLN A 167 -1.22 -8.94 9.12
C GLN A 167 -0.10 -7.90 9.32
N PHE A 168 -0.28 -6.96 10.26
CA PHE A 168 0.66 -5.86 10.47
C PHE A 168 1.34 -5.95 11.84
N ASP A 169 2.31 -6.85 11.93
CA ASP A 169 3.21 -6.92 13.09
C ASP A 169 4.10 -5.68 13.18
N PRO A 170 4.52 -5.27 14.40
CA PRO A 170 5.50 -4.21 14.57
C PRO A 170 6.81 -4.50 13.82
N ILE A 171 7.28 -3.55 13.02
CA ILE A 171 8.46 -3.70 12.16
C ILE A 171 9.64 -2.96 12.79
N PRO A 172 10.66 -3.67 13.31
CA PRO A 172 11.89 -3.03 13.76
C PRO A 172 12.71 -2.57 12.55
N VAL A 173 13.22 -1.33 12.61
CA VAL A 173 14.09 -0.74 11.60
C VAL A 173 15.37 -0.26 12.27
N GLY A 174 16.50 -0.73 11.78
CA GLY A 174 17.80 -0.44 12.36
C GLY A 174 17.86 -0.70 13.87
N GLN A 175 18.48 0.21 14.62
CA GLN A 175 18.64 0.09 16.07
C GLN A 175 17.68 0.98 16.86
N ARG A 176 17.24 2.11 16.28
CA ARG A 176 16.52 3.17 16.98
C ARG A 176 15.04 3.29 16.66
N LEU A 177 14.53 2.64 15.58
CA LEU A 177 13.17 2.82 15.11
C LEU A 177 12.34 1.54 15.24
N LEU A 178 11.03 1.71 15.51
CA LEU A 178 10.02 0.65 15.50
C LEU A 178 8.75 1.20 14.87
N ILE A 179 8.36 0.66 13.72
CA ILE A 179 7.09 0.99 13.09
C ILE A 179 6.02 0.10 13.68
N LEU A 180 4.89 0.67 14.05
CA LEU A 180 3.75 -0.08 14.56
C LEU A 180 2.43 0.61 14.21
N PRO A 181 1.39 -0.18 13.93
CA PRO A 181 0.04 0.34 13.80
C PRO A 181 -0.52 0.86 15.13
N SER A 182 -1.52 1.75 15.06
CA SER A 182 -2.12 2.36 16.25
C SER A 182 -2.72 1.35 17.24
N TRP A 183 -3.25 0.23 16.75
CA TRP A 183 -3.81 -0.84 17.60
C TRP A 183 -2.77 -1.62 18.40
N HIS A 184 -1.49 -1.55 18.02
CA HIS A 184 -0.38 -2.10 18.81
C HIS A 184 0.27 -1.08 19.74
N ALA A 185 -0.06 0.22 19.60
CA ALA A 185 0.62 1.29 20.31
C ALA A 185 0.49 1.20 21.85
N ALA A 186 -0.64 0.69 22.35
CA ALA A 186 -0.90 0.55 23.80
C ALA A 186 -0.13 -0.62 24.43
N GLU A 187 0.14 -1.67 23.68
CA GLU A 187 0.79 -2.91 24.17
C GLU A 187 2.28 -2.95 23.84
N ALA A 188 2.71 -2.10 22.90
CA ALA A 188 4.09 -2.09 22.44
C ALA A 188 5.06 -1.66 23.56
N GLN A 189 6.09 -2.45 23.73
CA GLN A 189 7.24 -2.10 24.58
C GLN A 189 8.43 -1.79 23.65
N PRO A 190 8.53 -0.56 23.13
CA PRO A 190 9.57 -0.20 22.15
C PRO A 190 10.99 -0.30 22.72
N GLY A 191 11.13 -0.42 24.04
CA GLY A 191 12.41 -0.45 24.72
C GLY A 191 13.15 0.87 24.53
N HIS A 192 14.31 0.80 23.87
CA HIS A 192 15.12 1.98 23.53
C HIS A 192 14.82 2.54 22.12
N ARG A 193 13.82 2.00 21.43
CA ARG A 193 13.46 2.42 20.07
C ARG A 193 12.40 3.51 20.08
N GLU A 194 12.50 4.43 19.15
CA GLU A 194 11.47 5.41 18.86
C GLU A 194 10.33 4.75 18.09
N ALA A 195 9.13 4.80 18.64
CA ALA A 195 7.93 4.26 18.00
C ALA A 195 7.41 5.22 16.93
N LEU A 196 7.18 4.70 15.72
CA LEU A 196 6.52 5.37 14.61
C LEU A 196 5.14 4.73 14.45
N ILE A 197 4.11 5.44 14.86
CA ILE A 197 2.72 4.96 14.75
C ILE A 197 2.20 5.33 13.37
N ILE A 198 2.08 4.34 12.49
CA ILE A 198 1.61 4.50 11.12
C ILE A 198 0.62 3.39 10.82
N ASP A 199 -0.62 3.75 10.58
CA ASP A 199 -1.64 2.80 10.18
C ASP A 199 -1.57 2.52 8.67
N PRO A 200 -1.73 1.25 8.26
CA PRO A 200 -1.97 0.92 6.87
C PRO A 200 -3.22 1.66 6.36
N GLY A 201 -3.08 2.42 5.30
CA GLY A 201 -4.16 3.24 4.79
C GLY A 201 -4.00 3.58 3.31
N LEU A 202 -4.79 4.54 2.84
CA LEU A 202 -4.82 4.98 1.45
C LEU A 202 -3.53 5.68 1.00
N ALA A 203 -2.72 6.22 1.94
CA ALA A 203 -1.45 6.86 1.60
C ALA A 203 -0.33 5.83 1.53
N PHE A 204 0.52 5.93 0.50
CA PHE A 204 1.71 5.11 0.32
C PHE A 204 2.73 5.33 1.46
N GLY A 205 3.45 4.27 1.86
CA GLY A 205 4.52 4.37 2.86
C GLY A 205 4.15 3.81 4.23
N THR A 206 3.77 2.52 4.31
CA THR A 206 3.54 1.81 5.59
C THR A 206 4.84 1.35 6.27
N GLY A 207 5.98 1.50 5.60
CA GLY A 207 7.29 1.07 6.11
C GLY A 207 7.68 -0.38 5.79
N SER A 208 6.80 -1.20 5.26
CA SER A 208 7.09 -2.58 4.86
C SER A 208 7.89 -2.66 3.56
N HIS A 209 7.66 -1.74 2.62
CA HIS A 209 8.31 -1.74 1.31
C HIS A 209 9.84 -1.51 1.42
N PRO A 210 10.68 -2.24 0.65
CA PRO A 210 12.15 -2.12 0.71
C PRO A 210 12.67 -0.69 0.59
N THR A 211 12.06 0.15 -0.28
CA THR A 211 12.47 1.54 -0.51
C THR A 211 12.29 2.40 0.73
N THR A 212 11.12 2.34 1.37
CA THR A 212 10.83 3.07 2.61
C THR A 212 11.74 2.57 3.74
N ARG A 213 11.91 1.26 3.83
CA ARG A 213 12.78 0.65 4.83
C ARG A 213 14.23 1.12 4.71
N MET A 214 14.79 1.17 3.50
CA MET A 214 16.15 1.66 3.29
C MET A 214 16.30 3.14 3.65
N CYS A 215 15.34 4.01 3.34
CA CYS A 215 15.36 5.41 3.77
C CYS A 215 15.32 5.55 5.31
N LEU A 216 14.49 4.76 5.98
CA LEU A 216 14.42 4.73 7.44
C LEU A 216 15.73 4.21 8.07
N GLU A 217 16.34 3.18 7.49
CA GLU A 217 17.66 2.66 7.91
C GLU A 217 18.74 3.72 7.70
N TRP A 218 18.68 4.49 6.60
CA TRP A 218 19.59 5.61 6.40
C TRP A 218 19.45 6.65 7.51
N LEU A 219 18.22 7.04 7.87
CA LEU A 219 17.95 7.96 8.99
C LEU A 219 18.41 7.38 10.33
N ASP A 220 18.25 6.06 10.52
CA ASP A 220 18.71 5.37 11.73
C ASP A 220 20.24 5.38 11.88
N GLU A 221 20.98 5.20 10.78
CA GLU A 221 22.44 5.11 10.78
C GLU A 221 23.16 6.47 10.81
N HIS A 222 22.42 7.57 10.52
CA HIS A 222 23.00 8.91 10.47
C HIS A 222 22.43 9.81 11.57
N ASP A 223 23.27 10.71 12.07
CA ASP A 223 22.81 11.72 13.03
C ASP A 223 22.07 12.84 12.30
N VAL A 224 20.79 12.97 12.58
CA VAL A 224 19.90 14.02 12.05
C VAL A 224 19.49 15.03 13.13
N THR A 225 20.09 14.93 14.32
CA THR A 225 19.78 15.81 15.44
C THR A 225 20.08 17.27 15.11
N GLY A 226 19.10 18.12 15.34
CA GLY A 226 19.20 19.55 15.08
C GLY A 226 19.12 19.96 13.61
N LEU A 227 18.98 19.03 12.68
CA LEU A 227 18.90 19.34 11.26
C LEU A 227 17.51 19.86 10.86
N ARG A 228 17.50 20.68 9.82
CA ARG A 228 16.34 20.94 8.98
C ARG A 228 16.25 19.83 7.95
N VAL A 229 15.07 19.20 7.83
CA VAL A 229 14.82 18.05 6.94
C VAL A 229 13.63 18.36 6.03
N ILE A 230 13.77 18.03 4.74
CA ILE A 230 12.66 18.05 3.77
C ILE A 230 12.43 16.61 3.31
N ASP A 231 11.18 16.15 3.42
CA ASP A 231 10.68 14.89 2.86
C ASP A 231 9.82 15.22 1.63
N TYR A 232 10.35 14.97 0.43
CA TYR A 232 9.71 15.32 -0.82
C TYR A 232 9.01 14.11 -1.44
N GLY A 233 7.68 14.19 -1.61
CA GLY A 233 6.81 13.05 -1.86
C GLY A 233 6.54 12.30 -0.56
N CYS A 234 6.07 13.03 0.46
CA CYS A 234 6.04 12.53 1.83
C CYS A 234 5.01 11.42 2.09
N GLY A 235 3.96 11.32 1.26
CA GLY A 235 2.94 10.28 1.37
C GLY A 235 2.30 10.22 2.77
N SER A 236 2.51 9.12 3.48
CA SER A 236 2.08 8.96 4.88
C SER A 236 2.81 9.86 5.87
N GLY A 237 3.93 10.48 5.48
CA GLY A 237 4.82 11.27 6.32
C GLY A 237 5.79 10.42 7.15
N ILE A 238 5.90 9.13 6.91
CA ILE A 238 6.72 8.23 7.76
C ILE A 238 8.18 8.65 7.86
N LEU A 239 8.79 9.14 6.77
CA LEU A 239 10.20 9.57 6.76
C LEU A 239 10.36 10.89 7.50
N ALA A 240 9.46 11.84 7.29
CA ALA A 240 9.40 13.11 8.03
C ALA A 240 9.24 12.87 9.54
N ILE A 241 8.30 11.99 9.92
CA ILE A 241 8.03 11.64 11.31
C ILE A 241 9.25 10.96 11.93
N ALA A 242 9.90 10.04 11.21
CA ALA A 242 11.12 9.37 11.65
C ALA A 242 12.25 10.39 11.90
N ALA A 243 12.48 11.32 10.97
CA ALA A 243 13.48 12.38 11.14
C ALA A 243 13.19 13.23 12.38
N ALA A 244 11.94 13.63 12.61
CA ALA A 244 11.55 14.39 13.80
C ALA A 244 11.75 13.59 15.09
N ARG A 245 11.41 12.30 15.13
CA ARG A 245 11.66 11.41 16.27
C ARG A 245 13.14 11.22 16.56
N LEU A 246 13.96 11.23 15.52
CA LEU A 246 15.42 11.12 15.63
C LEU A 246 16.12 12.46 15.97
N GLY A 247 15.35 13.52 16.24
CA GLY A 247 15.86 14.78 16.76
C GLY A 247 16.04 15.91 15.74
N ALA A 248 15.54 15.77 14.51
CA ALA A 248 15.45 16.88 13.57
C ALA A 248 14.59 18.02 14.17
N THR A 249 14.99 19.27 14.00
CA THR A 249 14.35 20.43 14.65
C THR A 249 13.32 21.11 13.79
N GLU A 250 13.47 21.02 12.48
CA GLU A 250 12.52 21.58 11.52
C GLU A 250 12.30 20.55 10.41
N VAL A 251 11.09 20.04 10.32
CA VAL A 251 10.76 18.99 9.36
C VAL A 251 9.60 19.43 8.48
N ILE A 252 9.80 19.35 7.18
CA ILE A 252 8.84 19.74 6.15
C ILE A 252 8.55 18.53 5.27
N GLY A 253 7.29 18.14 5.18
CA GLY A 253 6.79 17.18 4.18
C GLY A 253 6.19 17.93 3.01
N ILE A 254 6.47 17.50 1.79
CA ILE A 254 5.91 18.08 0.56
C ILE A 254 5.29 16.95 -0.25
N ASP A 255 4.05 17.13 -0.69
CA ASP A 255 3.42 16.18 -1.61
C ASP A 255 2.46 16.89 -2.56
N ILE A 256 2.34 16.38 -3.78
CA ILE A 256 1.40 16.92 -4.78
C ILE A 256 -0.03 16.43 -4.53
N ASP A 257 -0.18 15.30 -3.82
CA ASP A 257 -1.47 14.74 -3.46
C ASP A 257 -2.00 15.39 -2.16
N PRO A 258 -3.14 16.08 -2.20
CA PRO A 258 -3.76 16.65 -1.00
C PRO A 258 -4.06 15.60 0.10
N GLN A 259 -4.34 14.35 -0.28
CA GLN A 259 -4.57 13.28 0.70
C GLN A 259 -3.28 12.91 1.44
N ALA A 260 -2.14 12.90 0.75
CA ALA A 260 -0.83 12.70 1.37
C ALA A 260 -0.51 13.83 2.37
N VAL A 261 -0.79 15.09 2.02
CA VAL A 261 -0.62 16.25 2.92
C VAL A 261 -1.47 16.11 4.19
N LEU A 262 -2.73 15.69 4.05
CA LEU A 262 -3.62 15.42 5.18
C LEU A 262 -3.12 14.24 6.02
N SER A 263 -2.73 13.14 5.38
CA SER A 263 -2.19 11.94 6.06
C SER A 263 -0.92 12.25 6.83
N THR A 264 0.03 12.99 6.23
CA THR A 264 1.25 13.43 6.91
C THR A 264 0.92 14.28 8.15
N THR A 265 -0.02 15.23 8.03
CA THR A 265 -0.44 16.09 9.13
C THR A 265 -1.04 15.28 10.29
N GLU A 266 -1.94 14.35 9.99
CA GLU A 266 -2.61 13.54 11.01
C GLU A 266 -1.62 12.54 11.65
N ASN A 267 -0.79 11.87 10.86
CA ASN A 267 0.22 10.96 11.38
C ASN A 267 1.25 11.68 12.24
N ALA A 268 1.67 12.90 11.88
CA ALA A 268 2.54 13.73 12.74
C ALA A 268 1.87 14.04 14.09
N ARG A 269 0.56 14.38 14.08
CA ARG A 269 -0.23 14.61 15.30
C ARG A 269 -0.29 13.36 16.18
N ILE A 270 -0.59 12.20 15.60
CA ILE A 270 -0.63 10.90 16.31
C ILE A 270 0.72 10.60 16.94
N ASN A 271 1.79 10.84 16.21
CA ASN A 271 3.16 10.63 16.67
C ASN A 271 3.70 11.74 17.59
N ARG A 272 2.92 12.81 17.85
CA ARG A 272 3.29 13.94 18.71
C ARG A 272 4.60 14.61 18.28
N VAL A 273 4.80 14.75 16.99
CA VAL A 273 5.94 15.46 16.39
C VAL A 273 5.46 16.66 15.57
N GLN A 274 6.37 17.63 15.37
CA GLN A 274 6.10 18.79 14.53
C GLN A 274 6.60 18.51 13.11
N VAL A 275 5.68 18.42 12.15
CA VAL A 275 5.97 18.34 10.72
C VAL A 275 5.08 19.36 10.02
N THR A 276 5.67 20.22 9.20
CA THR A 276 4.93 21.14 8.34
C THR A 276 4.66 20.46 7.01
N ALA A 277 3.41 20.06 6.76
CA ALA A 277 3.03 19.46 5.48
C ALA A 277 2.62 20.56 4.48
N LEU A 278 3.18 20.53 3.29
CA LEU A 278 2.97 21.52 2.22
C LEU A 278 2.46 20.83 0.95
N ASP A 279 1.56 21.52 0.25
CA ASP A 279 1.16 21.18 -1.11
C ASP A 279 2.36 21.39 -2.06
N GLY A 280 2.63 20.42 -2.95
CA GLY A 280 3.73 20.48 -3.93
C GLY A 280 3.67 21.65 -4.91
N ASN A 281 2.49 22.30 -5.04
CA ASN A 281 2.32 23.52 -5.82
C ASN A 281 2.63 24.80 -5.03
N ALA A 282 2.89 24.72 -3.73
CA ALA A 282 3.26 25.87 -2.91
C ALA A 282 4.68 26.35 -3.22
N ALA A 283 5.02 27.54 -2.71
CA ALA A 283 6.39 28.04 -2.81
C ALA A 283 7.36 27.09 -2.11
N LEU A 284 8.48 26.78 -2.77
CA LEU A 284 9.51 25.91 -2.22
C LEU A 284 10.07 26.49 -0.90
N PRO A 285 10.28 25.67 0.12
CA PRO A 285 10.90 26.10 1.36
C PRO A 285 12.39 26.45 1.14
N ALA A 286 12.99 27.11 2.12
CA ALA A 286 14.43 27.32 2.13
C ALA A 286 15.19 25.98 2.15
N PRO A 287 16.42 25.92 1.61
CA PRO A 287 17.24 24.70 1.59
C PRO A 287 17.45 24.08 2.99
N ALA A 288 17.57 22.76 3.02
CA ALA A 288 17.72 21.95 4.23
C ALA A 288 19.05 21.19 4.24
N GLN A 289 19.53 20.84 5.43
CA GLN A 289 20.73 20.02 5.59
C GLN A 289 20.48 18.57 5.15
N LEU A 290 19.23 18.11 5.13
CA LEU A 290 18.84 16.81 4.61
C LEU A 290 17.58 16.95 3.75
N VAL A 291 17.64 16.39 2.54
CA VAL A 291 16.48 16.20 1.66
C VAL A 291 16.33 14.70 1.43
N VAL A 292 15.15 14.16 1.67
CA VAL A 292 14.81 12.77 1.40
C VAL A 292 13.69 12.74 0.36
N ALA A 293 13.76 11.85 -0.61
CA ALA A 293 12.68 11.61 -1.56
C ALA A 293 12.58 10.12 -1.90
N ASN A 294 11.45 9.51 -1.55
CA ASN A 294 11.15 8.12 -1.88
C ASN A 294 10.00 8.07 -2.87
N ILE A 295 10.30 8.40 -4.11
CA ILE A 295 9.35 8.45 -5.24
C ILE A 295 9.95 7.71 -6.44
N LEU A 296 9.14 7.45 -7.47
CA LEU A 296 9.59 6.70 -8.65
C LEU A 296 10.74 7.41 -9.40
N SER A 297 11.54 6.64 -10.14
CA SER A 297 12.73 7.10 -10.83
C SER A 297 12.46 8.21 -11.85
N THR A 298 11.34 8.16 -12.58
CA THR A 298 10.98 9.18 -13.57
C THR A 298 10.74 10.56 -12.93
N PRO A 299 9.88 10.71 -11.89
CA PRO A 299 9.81 11.94 -11.12
C PRO A 299 11.15 12.39 -10.53
N LEU A 300 11.98 11.49 -9.99
CA LEU A 300 13.29 11.84 -9.44
C LEU A 300 14.19 12.51 -10.49
N LYS A 301 14.20 12.00 -11.72
CA LYS A 301 14.97 12.59 -12.83
C LYS A 301 14.44 13.98 -13.22
N LEU A 302 13.14 14.14 -13.33
CA LEU A 302 12.50 15.40 -13.68
C LEU A 302 12.68 16.47 -12.61
N LEU A 303 12.60 16.08 -11.35
CA LEU A 303 12.71 16.98 -10.19
C LEU A 303 14.17 17.21 -9.74
N ALA A 304 15.17 16.60 -10.40
CA ALA A 304 16.56 16.69 -9.98
C ALA A 304 17.07 18.15 -9.79
N PRO A 305 16.73 19.14 -10.66
CA PRO A 305 17.11 20.52 -10.41
C PRO A 305 16.48 21.12 -9.14
N ILE A 306 15.22 20.79 -8.87
CA ILE A 306 14.48 21.26 -7.68
C ILE A 306 15.08 20.62 -6.43
N LEU A 307 15.16 19.29 -6.39
CA LEU A 307 15.71 18.54 -5.25
C LEU A 307 17.14 18.96 -4.96
N SER A 308 17.97 19.16 -5.98
CA SER A 308 19.34 19.68 -5.80
C SER A 308 19.36 21.08 -5.20
N SER A 309 18.43 21.97 -5.59
CA SER A 309 18.35 23.32 -5.05
C SER A 309 17.92 23.35 -3.57
N LEU A 310 17.14 22.37 -3.14
CA LEU A 310 16.67 22.23 -1.77
C LEU A 310 17.74 21.69 -0.81
N VAL A 311 18.84 21.13 -1.29
CA VAL A 311 19.97 20.72 -0.45
C VAL A 311 20.86 21.92 -0.12
N ALA A 312 21.02 22.25 1.15
CA ALA A 312 21.90 23.32 1.60
C ALA A 312 23.38 22.99 1.32
N PRO A 313 24.29 24.01 1.21
CA PRO A 313 25.72 23.74 1.19
C PRO A 313 26.15 22.85 2.37
N GLY A 314 26.94 21.80 2.11
CA GLY A 314 27.30 20.79 3.09
C GLY A 314 26.19 19.80 3.46
N GLY A 315 25.00 19.96 2.87
CA GLY A 315 23.83 19.09 3.10
C GLY A 315 23.87 17.79 2.29
N ARG A 316 22.91 16.93 2.55
CA ARG A 316 22.78 15.59 1.97
C ARG A 316 21.45 15.38 1.30
N LEU A 317 21.47 14.55 0.24
CA LEU A 317 20.30 14.05 -0.46
C LEU A 317 20.22 12.53 -0.26
N VAL A 318 19.00 12.03 -0.04
CA VAL A 318 18.69 10.59 0.02
C VAL A 318 17.53 10.33 -0.90
N LEU A 319 17.72 9.41 -1.84
CA LEU A 319 16.74 9.06 -2.86
C LEU A 319 16.42 7.57 -2.77
N SER A 320 15.17 7.19 -2.94
CA SER A 320 14.73 5.81 -3.10
C SER A 320 13.48 5.74 -4.00
N GLY A 321 12.92 4.53 -4.22
CA GLY A 321 11.92 4.30 -5.25
C GLY A 321 12.56 4.04 -6.62
N VAL A 322 13.84 3.65 -6.61
CA VAL A 322 14.69 3.42 -7.78
C VAL A 322 15.04 1.94 -7.84
N LEU A 323 14.87 1.31 -9.01
CA LEU A 323 15.34 -0.06 -9.23
C LEU A 323 16.88 -0.07 -9.40
N GLU A 324 17.53 -1.17 -9.01
CA GLU A 324 19.00 -1.30 -9.10
C GLU A 324 19.53 -0.97 -10.50
N ARG A 325 18.82 -1.39 -11.56
CA ARG A 325 19.21 -1.11 -12.95
C ARG A 325 19.13 0.37 -13.36
N GLN A 326 18.47 1.21 -12.55
CA GLN A 326 18.25 2.64 -12.83
C GLN A 326 19.20 3.57 -12.05
N ILE A 327 20.08 3.01 -11.22
CA ILE A 327 21.00 3.77 -10.34
C ILE A 327 21.78 4.81 -11.13
N ASP A 328 22.51 4.37 -12.16
CA ASP A 328 23.40 5.24 -12.94
C ASP A 328 22.60 6.31 -13.70
N GLU A 329 21.46 5.94 -14.25
CA GLU A 329 20.58 6.86 -14.97
C GLU A 329 20.05 7.96 -14.03
N VAL A 330 19.57 7.60 -12.85
CA VAL A 330 19.08 8.59 -11.87
C VAL A 330 20.23 9.45 -11.38
N ALA A 331 21.36 8.86 -11.00
CA ALA A 331 22.53 9.59 -10.46
C ALA A 331 23.05 10.68 -11.42
N GLN A 332 23.10 10.40 -12.72
CA GLN A 332 23.56 11.35 -13.75
C GLN A 332 22.74 12.65 -13.80
N HIS A 333 21.45 12.63 -13.43
CA HIS A 333 20.60 13.82 -13.43
C HIS A 333 20.94 14.79 -12.30
N TYR A 334 21.67 14.37 -11.29
CA TYR A 334 22.10 15.18 -10.15
C TYR A 334 23.52 15.74 -10.28
N ASP A 335 24.29 15.24 -11.25
CA ASP A 335 25.63 15.77 -11.56
C ASP A 335 25.54 17.10 -12.34
N PRO A 336 26.49 18.04 -12.13
CA PRO A 336 27.58 18.00 -11.16
C PRO A 336 27.20 18.56 -9.77
N ALA A 337 25.95 18.90 -9.53
CA ALA A 337 25.52 19.61 -8.32
C ALA A 337 25.68 18.75 -7.05
N LEU A 338 25.37 17.44 -7.18
CA LEU A 338 25.41 16.45 -6.12
C LEU A 338 26.03 15.16 -6.70
N GLN A 339 27.04 14.60 -6.02
CA GLN A 339 27.61 13.33 -6.42
C GLN A 339 26.76 12.19 -5.83
N VAL A 340 25.70 11.81 -6.55
CA VAL A 340 24.77 10.77 -6.09
C VAL A 340 25.30 9.39 -6.46
N HIS A 341 25.24 8.46 -5.50
CA HIS A 341 25.68 7.08 -5.67
C HIS A 341 24.82 6.14 -4.83
N ALA A 342 24.83 4.84 -5.13
CA ALA A 342 24.12 3.86 -4.35
C ALA A 342 24.69 3.78 -2.94
N TRP A 343 23.80 3.88 -1.94
CA TRP A 343 24.12 3.62 -0.54
C TRP A 343 23.84 2.17 -0.16
N ARG A 344 22.67 1.66 -0.58
CA ARG A 344 22.21 0.29 -0.28
C ARG A 344 21.25 -0.21 -1.35
N THR A 345 21.24 -1.52 -1.57
CA THR A 345 20.24 -2.20 -2.41
C THR A 345 19.55 -3.31 -1.61
N ARG A 346 18.28 -3.57 -1.95
CA ARG A 346 17.47 -4.63 -1.33
C ARG A 346 16.32 -5.02 -2.26
N ASP A 347 16.16 -6.31 -2.51
CA ASP A 347 15.05 -6.88 -3.29
C ASP A 347 14.86 -6.21 -4.66
N GLY A 348 15.98 -5.93 -5.37
CA GLY A 348 15.98 -5.26 -6.67
C GLY A 348 15.78 -3.74 -6.62
N TRP A 349 15.62 -3.14 -5.43
CA TRP A 349 15.48 -1.70 -5.20
C TRP A 349 16.77 -1.09 -4.65
N ALA A 350 16.95 0.19 -4.89
CA ALA A 350 18.10 0.95 -4.42
C ALA A 350 17.71 2.18 -3.59
N CYS A 351 18.56 2.48 -2.63
CA CYS A 351 18.62 3.77 -1.94
C CYS A 351 19.93 4.43 -2.30
N LEU A 352 19.87 5.67 -2.79
CA LEU A 352 21.01 6.46 -3.21
C LEU A 352 21.25 7.60 -2.22
N THR A 353 22.48 8.04 -2.10
CA THR A 353 22.84 9.23 -1.31
C THR A 353 23.82 10.11 -2.09
N GLY A 354 23.75 11.40 -1.83
CA GLY A 354 24.68 12.38 -2.38
C GLY A 354 24.87 13.55 -1.43
N GLY A 355 25.92 14.31 -1.63
CA GLY A 355 26.22 15.48 -0.80
C GLY A 355 26.50 16.72 -1.64
N ARG A 356 26.05 17.87 -1.16
CA ARG A 356 26.41 19.17 -1.75
C ARG A 356 27.71 19.65 -1.12
N PRO A 357 28.74 20.04 -1.91
CA PRO A 357 29.92 20.67 -1.36
C PRO A 357 29.60 21.92 -0.52
N VAL A 358 30.45 22.25 0.43
CA VAL A 358 30.33 23.45 1.30
C VAL A 358 30.59 24.71 0.49
#